data_fd8f3afcb7d0128069041de3f2f8939d
#
_entry.id   fd8f3afcb7d0128069041de3f2f8939d
#
_cell.length_a   1.000
_cell.length_b   1.000
_cell.length_c   1.000
_cell.angle_alpha   90.00
_cell.angle_beta   90.00
_cell.angle_gamma   90.00
#
_symmetry.space_group_name_H-M   'P 1'
#
loop_
_entity.id
_entity.type
_entity.pdbx_description
1 polymer ?
#
loop_
_entity_poly.entity_id
_entity_poly.type
_entity_poly.pdbx_seq_one_letter_code
_entity_poly.pdbx_strand_id
1 'polypeptide(L)'
;RYGMHESVTFAIEIENRYRGLRSPHKLKGGVSGCIRECAEARGKDFGLIAVDGGWNLYVCGNGGATPKHALLLAEQLDDETVVKYLDRFLMFYIRTAGPLVRTAPWLDKLDGGIDYLKQVVIEDSIGIAEDLESEMQGLVNKYECEWKQAIENEEVMKRFKHFVNSDDTDDNIKFVKMRAQKKPKAWV
;
A
#
# COMPACT_ATOMS: atom_id res chain seq x y z
N ARG A 1 -1.83 22.65 9.00
CA ARG A 1 -1.98 24.13 8.98
C ARG A 1 -0.70 24.83 8.54
N TYR A 2 0.45 24.24 8.76
CA TYR A 2 1.77 24.76 8.38
C TYR A 2 2.61 23.64 7.75
N GLY A 3 1.99 22.86 6.88
CA GLY A 3 2.72 21.89 6.06
C GLY A 3 3.60 22.57 5.03
N MET A 4 4.68 21.93 4.64
CA MET A 4 5.56 22.38 3.57
C MET A 4 4.96 22.10 2.20
N HIS A 5 4.23 20.96 2.07
CA HIS A 5 3.52 20.55 0.87
C HIS A 5 2.11 20.04 1.18
N GLU A 6 1.27 19.96 0.16
CA GLU A 6 -0.11 19.45 0.24
C GLU A 6 -0.11 17.91 0.34
N SER A 7 -0.06 17.44 1.57
CA SER A 7 0.08 16.01 1.86
C SER A 7 -1.20 15.18 1.68
N VAL A 8 -2.38 15.81 1.82
CA VAL A 8 -3.65 15.09 1.75
C VAL A 8 -3.96 14.70 0.30
N THR A 9 -3.89 15.66 -0.61
CA THR A 9 -4.11 15.42 -2.04
C THR A 9 -3.12 14.40 -2.57
N PHE A 10 -1.84 14.57 -2.26
CA PHE A 10 -0.80 13.64 -2.72
C PHE A 10 -0.96 12.23 -2.13
N ALA A 11 -1.37 12.12 -0.86
CA ALA A 11 -1.68 10.81 -0.27
C ALA A 11 -2.83 10.10 -0.98
N ILE A 12 -3.87 10.85 -1.39
CA ILE A 12 -5.01 10.32 -2.15
C ILE A 12 -4.56 9.85 -3.54
N GLU A 13 -3.71 10.60 -4.21
CA GLU A 13 -3.15 10.24 -5.53
C GLU A 13 -2.35 8.94 -5.44
N ILE A 14 -1.46 8.81 -4.46
CA ILE A 14 -0.68 7.60 -4.20
C ILE A 14 -1.60 6.42 -3.86
N GLU A 15 -2.60 6.62 -2.99
CA GLU A 15 -3.57 5.57 -2.67
C GLU A 15 -4.32 5.10 -3.91
N ASN A 16 -4.80 6.02 -4.73
CA ASN A 16 -5.52 5.69 -5.96
C ASN A 16 -4.63 4.93 -6.96
N ARG A 17 -3.35 5.32 -7.07
CA ARG A 17 -2.40 4.65 -7.96
C ARG A 17 -2.16 3.19 -7.56
N TYR A 18 -1.96 2.92 -6.27
CA TYR A 18 -1.61 1.57 -5.78
C TYR A 18 -2.81 0.78 -5.26
N ARG A 19 -4.01 1.29 -5.45
CA ARG A 19 -5.25 0.58 -5.08
C ARG A 19 -5.34 -0.75 -5.84
N GLY A 20 -5.58 -1.83 -5.08
CA GLY A 20 -5.66 -3.18 -5.64
C GLY A 20 -4.31 -3.84 -5.96
N LEU A 21 -3.18 -3.17 -5.71
CA LEU A 21 -1.86 -3.77 -5.88
C LEU A 21 -1.69 -4.97 -4.95
N ARG A 22 -1.47 -6.14 -5.53
CA ARG A 22 -1.19 -7.37 -4.77
C ARG A 22 0.30 -7.48 -4.50
N SER A 23 0.65 -7.64 -3.23
CA SER A 23 2.03 -7.71 -2.76
C SER A 23 2.25 -8.91 -1.85
N PRO A 24 3.50 -9.35 -1.61
CA PRO A 24 3.83 -10.50 -0.75
C PRO A 24 3.25 -10.39 0.66
N HIS A 25 3.16 -9.17 1.20
CA HIS A 25 2.49 -8.85 2.45
C HIS A 25 1.79 -7.49 2.32
N LYS A 26 0.86 -7.16 3.25
CA LYS A 26 0.20 -5.86 3.27
C LYS A 26 1.22 -4.72 3.22
N LEU A 27 0.96 -3.74 2.38
CA LEU A 27 1.72 -2.51 2.28
C LEU A 27 1.01 -1.39 3.06
N LYS A 28 1.79 -0.57 3.73
CA LYS A 28 1.32 0.62 4.43
C LYS A 28 2.14 1.80 3.96
N GLY A 29 1.48 2.85 3.51
CA GLY A 29 2.09 4.14 3.20
C GLY A 29 1.77 5.20 4.25
N GLY A 30 2.56 6.26 4.30
CA GLY A 30 2.28 7.44 5.10
C GLY A 30 2.85 8.68 4.42
N VAL A 31 2.07 9.77 4.40
CA VAL A 31 2.47 11.05 3.82
C VAL A 31 2.34 12.14 4.86
N SER A 32 3.46 12.70 5.29
CA SER A 32 3.55 13.78 6.27
C SER A 32 3.87 15.11 5.58
N GLY A 33 3.03 16.12 5.74
CA GLY A 33 3.18 17.43 5.13
C GLY A 33 4.31 18.30 5.72
N CYS A 34 5.05 17.81 6.69
CA CYS A 34 6.23 18.47 7.25
C CYS A 34 7.06 17.50 8.12
N ILE A 35 8.22 17.96 8.57
CA ILE A 35 9.16 17.19 9.42
C ILE A 35 8.63 16.79 10.80
N ARG A 36 7.45 17.29 11.23
CA ARG A 36 6.80 16.82 12.47
C ARG A 36 6.28 15.40 12.37
N GLU A 37 6.13 14.91 11.14
CA GLU A 37 5.87 13.50 10.84
C GLU A 37 4.61 12.92 11.52
N CYS A 38 3.54 13.72 11.57
CA CYS A 38 2.28 13.35 12.23
C CYS A 38 1.59 12.11 11.63
N ALA A 39 1.90 11.76 10.38
CA ALA A 39 1.39 10.55 9.73
C ALA A 39 2.22 9.28 10.04
N GLU A 40 3.24 9.39 10.91
CA GLU A 40 4.15 8.27 11.25
C GLU A 40 4.73 7.57 10.00
N ALA A 41 5.13 8.38 9.02
CA ALA A 41 5.61 7.92 7.72
C ALA A 41 6.81 6.96 7.84
N ARG A 42 7.73 7.23 8.77
CA ARG A 42 8.90 6.36 9.01
C ARG A 42 8.60 5.04 9.70
N GLY A 43 7.36 4.84 10.18
CA GLY A 43 6.88 3.56 10.70
C GLY A 43 6.15 2.69 9.65
N LYS A 44 6.20 3.06 8.37
CA LYS A 44 5.45 2.43 7.27
C LYS A 44 6.39 1.74 6.28
N ASP A 45 5.82 0.91 5.41
CA ASP A 45 6.57 0.22 4.36
C ASP A 45 7.19 1.20 3.34
N PHE A 46 6.47 2.31 3.09
CA PHE A 46 7.02 3.52 2.49
C PHE A 46 6.46 4.77 3.17
N GLY A 47 7.22 5.83 3.20
CA GLY A 47 6.84 7.08 3.83
C GLY A 47 7.39 8.30 3.14
N LEU A 48 6.58 9.33 3.03
CA LEU A 48 6.94 10.62 2.47
C LEU A 48 6.88 11.68 3.56
N ILE A 49 7.92 12.48 3.64
CA ILE A 49 7.97 13.63 4.54
C ILE A 49 8.32 14.85 3.71
N ALA A 50 7.41 15.83 3.71
CA ALA A 50 7.63 17.08 3.02
C ALA A 50 8.74 17.91 3.72
N VAL A 51 9.64 18.42 2.90
CA VAL A 51 10.75 19.29 3.29
C VAL A 51 10.79 20.51 2.36
N ASP A 52 11.65 21.46 2.66
CA ASP A 52 11.92 22.55 1.73
C ASP A 52 12.54 21.97 0.44
N GLY A 53 11.90 22.28 -0.69
CA GLY A 53 12.32 21.82 -2.01
C GLY A 53 11.74 20.48 -2.48
N GLY A 54 10.85 19.80 -1.70
CA GLY A 54 10.22 18.56 -2.17
C GLY A 54 9.91 17.54 -1.09
N TRP A 55 9.98 16.27 -1.46
CA TRP A 55 9.69 15.14 -0.59
C TRP A 55 10.93 14.31 -0.28
N ASN A 56 11.09 13.93 0.97
CA ASN A 56 12.00 12.86 1.34
C ASN A 56 11.24 11.53 1.34
N LEU A 57 11.75 10.57 0.59
CA LEU A 57 11.19 9.22 0.48
C LEU A 57 11.93 8.25 1.40
N TYR A 58 11.20 7.66 2.31
CA TYR A 58 11.67 6.63 3.24
C TYR A 58 11.03 5.29 2.91
N VAL A 59 11.77 4.20 3.03
CA VAL A 59 11.27 2.85 2.70
C VAL A 59 11.64 1.83 3.77
N CYS A 60 10.91 0.71 3.79
CA CYS A 60 11.18 -0.45 4.63
C CYS A 60 11.07 -0.21 6.13
N GLY A 61 10.12 0.63 6.55
CA GLY A 61 9.76 0.77 7.95
C GLY A 61 8.75 -0.28 8.44
N ASN A 62 8.69 -0.44 9.74
CA ASN A 62 7.74 -1.32 10.41
C ASN A 62 7.37 -0.79 11.80
N GLY A 63 6.09 -0.50 12.03
CA GLY A 63 5.53 -0.09 13.32
C GLY A 63 4.90 -1.24 14.14
N GLY A 64 5.25 -2.49 13.84
CA GLY A 64 4.71 -3.67 14.52
C GLY A 64 5.37 -3.97 15.87
N ALA A 65 5.22 -5.21 16.36
CA ALA A 65 5.78 -5.69 17.63
C ALA A 65 7.32 -5.55 17.72
N THR A 66 7.99 -5.63 16.57
CA THR A 66 9.42 -5.31 16.44
C THR A 66 9.54 -4.09 15.55
N PRO A 67 9.49 -2.88 16.09
CA PRO A 67 9.48 -1.66 15.28
C PRO A 67 10.84 -1.42 14.64
N LYS A 68 10.80 -0.88 13.42
CA LYS A 68 11.97 -0.47 12.66
C LYS A 68 11.66 0.82 11.91
N HIS A 69 12.51 1.81 12.01
CA HIS A 69 12.36 3.04 11.23
C HIS A 69 12.66 2.75 9.75
N ALA A 70 11.87 3.34 8.88
CA ALA A 70 12.14 3.37 7.46
C ALA A 70 13.46 4.10 7.19
N LEU A 71 14.20 3.62 6.22
CA LEU A 71 15.47 4.20 5.80
C LEU A 71 15.25 5.18 4.64
N LEU A 72 16.05 6.23 4.62
CA LEU A 72 16.02 7.25 3.59
C LEU A 72 16.49 6.68 2.25
N LEU A 73 15.60 6.66 1.26
CA LEU A 73 15.92 6.25 -0.10
C LEU A 73 16.41 7.44 -0.92
N ALA A 74 15.66 8.54 -0.93
CA ALA A 74 15.99 9.75 -1.68
C ALA A 74 15.43 11.01 -1.01
N GLU A 75 15.99 12.17 -1.33
CA GLU A 75 15.67 13.47 -0.73
C GLU A 75 15.23 14.47 -1.79
N GLN A 76 14.42 15.44 -1.36
CA GLN A 76 14.01 16.63 -2.15
C GLN A 76 13.42 16.28 -3.53
N LEU A 77 12.61 15.23 -3.59
CA LEU A 77 11.96 14.77 -4.81
C LEU A 77 10.72 15.61 -5.13
N ASP A 78 10.49 15.85 -6.41
CA ASP A 78 9.18 16.29 -6.91
C ASP A 78 8.17 15.12 -6.94
N ASP A 79 6.89 15.44 -7.14
CA ASP A 79 5.79 14.46 -7.09
C ASP A 79 5.96 13.35 -8.14
N GLU A 80 6.41 13.69 -9.34
CA GLU A 80 6.60 12.73 -10.44
C GLU A 80 7.73 11.75 -10.12
N THR A 81 8.84 12.25 -9.62
CA THR A 81 10.00 11.43 -9.23
C THR A 81 9.68 10.54 -8.03
N VAL A 82 8.87 11.03 -7.07
CA VAL A 82 8.36 10.19 -5.97
C VAL A 82 7.59 9.00 -6.52
N VAL A 83 6.62 9.23 -7.42
CA VAL A 83 5.81 8.15 -8.00
C VAL A 83 6.69 7.17 -8.76
N LYS A 84 7.63 7.66 -9.55
CA LYS A 84 8.58 6.85 -10.30
C LYS A 84 9.43 5.93 -9.39
N TYR A 85 9.98 6.48 -8.32
CA TYR A 85 10.79 5.70 -7.38
C TYR A 85 9.95 4.74 -6.54
N LEU A 86 8.70 5.11 -6.21
CA LEU A 86 7.77 4.20 -5.56
C LEU A 86 7.37 3.03 -6.48
N ASP A 87 7.09 3.28 -7.76
CA ASP A 87 6.81 2.23 -8.74
C ASP A 87 7.95 1.21 -8.80
N ARG A 88 9.18 1.69 -8.96
CA ARG A 88 10.38 0.84 -9.01
C ARG A 88 10.59 0.07 -7.71
N PHE A 89 10.50 0.74 -6.57
CA PHE A 89 10.65 0.13 -5.25
C PHE A 89 9.62 -0.97 -5.00
N LEU A 90 8.34 -0.66 -5.22
CA LEU A 90 7.26 -1.60 -4.95
C LEU A 90 7.31 -2.80 -5.88
N MET A 91 7.58 -2.60 -7.17
CA MET A 91 7.72 -3.71 -8.12
C MET A 91 8.95 -4.55 -7.86
N PHE A 92 10.08 -3.95 -7.52
CA PHE A 92 11.29 -4.69 -7.15
C PHE A 92 11.06 -5.53 -5.90
N TYR A 93 10.41 -4.96 -4.88
CA TYR A 93 9.99 -5.73 -3.70
C TYR A 93 9.04 -6.88 -4.06
N ILE A 94 8.02 -6.65 -4.89
CA ILE A 94 7.06 -7.69 -5.29
C ILE A 94 7.75 -8.83 -6.05
N ARG A 95 8.70 -8.52 -6.91
CA ARG A 95 9.45 -9.53 -7.70
C ARG A 95 10.42 -10.35 -6.86
N THR A 96 10.99 -9.77 -5.80
CA THR A 96 12.12 -10.38 -5.09
C THR A 96 11.80 -10.86 -3.69
N ALA A 97 10.73 -10.38 -3.06
CA ALA A 97 10.33 -10.83 -1.74
C ALA A 97 9.58 -12.16 -1.78
N GLY A 98 9.88 -13.05 -0.85
CA GLY A 98 9.11 -14.28 -0.65
C GLY A 98 7.72 -14.03 -0.08
N PRO A 99 6.80 -14.99 -0.18
CA PRO A 99 5.45 -14.89 0.38
C PRO A 99 5.46 -14.52 1.86
N LEU A 100 4.54 -13.63 2.26
CA LEU A 100 4.34 -13.15 3.62
C LEU A 100 5.53 -12.38 4.24
N VAL A 101 6.56 -12.06 3.47
CA VAL A 101 7.72 -11.27 3.93
C VAL A 101 7.41 -9.79 3.77
N ARG A 102 7.49 -9.00 4.84
CA ARG A 102 7.34 -7.54 4.82
C ARG A 102 8.60 -6.85 4.31
N THR A 103 8.46 -5.60 3.90
CA THR A 103 9.54 -4.78 3.34
C THR A 103 10.76 -4.65 4.26
N ALA A 104 10.56 -4.45 5.58
CA ALA A 104 11.67 -4.31 6.52
C ALA A 104 12.52 -5.60 6.63
N PRO A 105 11.96 -6.79 6.94
CA PRO A 105 12.76 -8.02 6.95
C PRO A 105 13.22 -8.47 5.56
N TRP A 106 12.59 -8.02 4.48
CA TRP A 106 13.09 -8.24 3.13
C TRP A 106 14.37 -7.47 2.89
N LEU A 107 14.39 -6.17 3.25
CA LEU A 107 15.59 -5.34 3.12
C LEU A 107 16.76 -5.88 3.96
N ASP A 108 16.49 -6.42 5.16
CA ASP A 108 17.53 -7.01 6.01
C ASP A 108 18.23 -8.21 5.36
N LYS A 109 17.53 -8.89 4.45
CA LYS A 109 18.06 -10.06 3.72
C LYS A 109 18.61 -9.70 2.34
N LEU A 110 18.44 -8.46 1.92
CA LEU A 110 18.93 -7.99 0.63
C LEU A 110 20.43 -7.70 0.75
N ASP A 111 21.25 -8.40 -0.02
CA ASP A 111 22.68 -8.16 -0.07
C ASP A 111 22.96 -6.71 -0.48
N GLY A 112 23.76 -6.00 0.31
CA GLY A 112 23.98 -4.56 0.14
C GLY A 112 22.89 -3.65 0.73
N GLY A 113 21.76 -4.20 1.20
CA GLY A 113 20.72 -3.47 1.95
C GLY A 113 20.19 -2.24 1.21
N ILE A 114 20.09 -1.12 1.94
CA ILE A 114 19.55 0.14 1.39
C ILE A 114 20.43 0.73 0.28
N ASP A 115 21.75 0.53 0.33
CA ASP A 115 22.65 1.08 -0.67
C ASP A 115 22.48 0.37 -2.02
N TYR A 116 22.32 -0.95 -2.00
CA TYR A 116 21.95 -1.70 -3.19
C TYR A 116 20.56 -1.31 -3.71
N LEU A 117 19.59 -1.12 -2.82
CA LEU A 117 18.26 -0.67 -3.21
C LEU A 117 18.30 0.71 -3.89
N LYS A 118 19.14 1.64 -3.43
CA LYS A 118 19.38 2.93 -4.08
C LYS A 118 19.94 2.75 -5.49
N GLN A 119 20.94 1.90 -5.65
CA GLN A 119 21.53 1.61 -6.96
C GLN A 119 20.49 1.06 -7.94
N VAL A 120 19.58 0.18 -7.49
CA VAL A 120 18.52 -0.39 -8.35
C VAL A 120 17.44 0.65 -8.66
N VAL A 121 16.91 1.34 -7.64
CA VAL A 121 15.74 2.22 -7.79
C VAL A 121 16.11 3.56 -8.41
N ILE A 122 17.22 4.17 -7.98
CA ILE A 122 17.61 5.52 -8.40
C ILE A 122 18.52 5.46 -9.61
N GLU A 123 19.60 4.68 -9.55
CA GLU A 123 20.69 4.66 -10.55
C GLU A 123 20.42 3.67 -11.69
N ASP A 124 19.43 2.79 -11.54
CA ASP A 124 19.14 1.70 -12.50
C ASP A 124 20.35 0.83 -12.84
N SER A 125 21.16 0.52 -11.83
CA SER A 125 22.45 -0.17 -12.00
C SER A 125 22.36 -1.55 -12.66
N ILE A 126 21.18 -2.16 -12.67
CA ILE A 126 20.92 -3.46 -13.29
C ILE A 126 20.03 -3.38 -14.54
N GLY A 127 19.67 -2.17 -14.99
CA GLY A 127 18.95 -1.92 -16.26
C GLY A 127 17.53 -2.46 -16.30
N ILE A 128 16.78 -2.42 -15.19
CA ILE A 128 15.40 -2.93 -15.11
C ILE A 128 14.36 -1.86 -14.77
N ALA A 129 14.75 -0.60 -14.65
CA ALA A 129 13.86 0.46 -14.21
C ALA A 129 12.63 0.63 -15.11
N GLU A 130 12.82 0.64 -16.42
CA GLU A 130 11.75 0.75 -17.40
C GLU A 130 10.77 -0.44 -17.32
N ASP A 131 11.29 -1.66 -17.12
CA ASP A 131 10.47 -2.86 -16.93
C ASP A 131 9.61 -2.78 -15.66
N LEU A 132 10.19 -2.28 -14.55
CA LEU A 132 9.46 -2.12 -13.28
C LEU A 132 8.34 -1.06 -13.41
N GLU A 133 8.63 0.07 -14.04
CA GLU A 133 7.65 1.13 -14.29
C GLU A 133 6.52 0.65 -15.23
N SER A 134 6.87 -0.03 -16.32
CA SER A 134 5.91 -0.57 -17.29
C SER A 134 5.00 -1.62 -16.66
N GLU A 135 5.55 -2.51 -15.85
CA GLU A 135 4.77 -3.53 -15.13
C GLU A 135 3.80 -2.89 -14.12
N MET A 136 4.27 -1.92 -13.34
CA MET A 136 3.40 -1.17 -12.43
C MET A 136 2.29 -0.46 -13.20
N GLN A 137 2.62 0.24 -14.28
CA GLN A 137 1.61 0.93 -15.09
C GLN A 137 0.59 -0.05 -15.69
N GLY A 138 1.03 -1.25 -16.09
CA GLY A 138 0.14 -2.31 -16.55
C GLY A 138 -0.84 -2.78 -15.47
N LEU A 139 -0.42 -2.85 -14.20
CA LEU A 139 -1.28 -3.18 -13.07
C LEU A 139 -2.26 -2.05 -12.75
N VAL A 140 -1.78 -0.80 -12.74
CA VAL A 140 -2.62 0.39 -12.52
C VAL A 140 -3.73 0.47 -13.57
N ASN A 141 -3.41 0.25 -14.83
CA ASN A 141 -4.38 0.33 -15.93
C ASN A 141 -5.42 -0.81 -15.92
N LYS A 142 -5.09 -1.95 -15.32
CA LYS A 142 -5.99 -3.11 -15.22
C LYS A 142 -6.86 -3.09 -13.97
N TYR A 143 -6.61 -2.17 -13.05
CA TYR A 143 -7.36 -2.13 -11.81
C TYR A 143 -8.82 -1.75 -12.05
N GLU A 144 -9.72 -2.59 -11.59
CA GLU A 144 -11.15 -2.32 -11.52
C GLU A 144 -11.63 -2.50 -10.08
N CYS A 145 -12.48 -1.60 -9.63
CA CYS A 145 -13.02 -1.68 -8.27
C CYS A 145 -14.05 -2.81 -8.16
N GLU A 146 -13.70 -3.87 -7.44
CA GLU A 146 -14.56 -5.05 -7.22
C GLU A 146 -15.92 -4.68 -6.61
N TRP A 147 -15.96 -3.67 -5.74
CA TRP A 147 -17.20 -3.17 -5.14
C TRP A 147 -18.08 -2.45 -6.17
N LYS A 148 -17.48 -1.67 -7.07
CA LYS A 148 -18.22 -1.01 -8.14
C LYS A 148 -18.84 -2.05 -9.07
N GLN A 149 -18.07 -3.04 -9.48
CA GLN A 149 -18.56 -4.16 -10.30
C GLN A 149 -19.67 -4.94 -9.58
N ALA A 150 -19.51 -5.18 -8.26
CA ALA A 150 -20.52 -5.87 -7.47
C ALA A 150 -21.85 -5.09 -7.39
N ILE A 151 -21.80 -3.75 -7.26
CA ILE A 151 -22.96 -2.88 -7.23
C ILE A 151 -23.70 -2.85 -8.59
N GLU A 152 -22.94 -2.88 -9.68
CA GLU A 152 -23.46 -2.88 -11.05
C GLU A 152 -24.03 -4.25 -11.49
N ASN A 153 -23.75 -5.31 -10.73
CA ASN A 153 -24.19 -6.67 -11.04
C ASN A 153 -25.36 -7.09 -10.15
N GLU A 154 -26.56 -7.17 -10.72
CA GLU A 154 -27.79 -7.52 -9.98
C GLU A 154 -27.73 -8.88 -9.29
N GLU A 155 -27.09 -9.89 -9.90
CA GLU A 155 -26.95 -11.22 -9.28
C GLU A 155 -26.02 -11.21 -8.07
N VAL A 156 -24.96 -10.39 -8.13
CA VAL A 156 -24.06 -10.19 -6.98
C VAL A 156 -24.76 -9.37 -5.90
N MET A 157 -25.53 -8.34 -6.29
CA MET A 157 -26.30 -7.51 -5.36
C MET A 157 -27.34 -8.29 -4.55
N LYS A 158 -27.91 -9.36 -5.09
CA LYS A 158 -28.81 -10.25 -4.35
C LYS A 158 -28.16 -10.90 -3.13
N ARG A 159 -26.82 -10.95 -3.05
CA ARG A 159 -26.07 -11.48 -1.91
C ARG A 159 -25.95 -10.47 -0.76
N PHE A 160 -26.16 -9.18 -1.04
CA PHE A 160 -26.03 -8.10 -0.08
C PHE A 160 -27.42 -7.64 0.34
N LYS A 161 -27.99 -8.25 1.36
CA LYS A 161 -29.29 -7.86 1.91
C LYS A 161 -29.12 -7.09 3.21
N HIS A 162 -30.01 -6.13 3.41
CA HIS A 162 -30.16 -5.39 4.66
C HIS A 162 -30.77 -6.31 5.72
N PHE A 163 -29.97 -6.73 6.69
CA PHE A 163 -30.46 -7.49 7.84
C PHE A 163 -30.15 -6.80 9.18
N VAL A 164 -29.59 -5.58 9.14
CA VAL A 164 -29.33 -4.76 10.32
C VAL A 164 -30.67 -4.15 10.74
N ASN A 165 -31.11 -4.43 11.96
CA ASN A 165 -32.39 -4.00 12.52
C ASN A 165 -33.63 -4.42 11.69
N SER A 166 -33.56 -5.52 10.97
CA SER A 166 -34.70 -6.14 10.30
C SER A 166 -35.10 -7.44 11.01
N ASP A 167 -36.38 -7.63 11.23
CA ASP A 167 -36.94 -8.89 11.71
C ASP A 167 -37.00 -9.96 10.61
N ASP A 168 -36.84 -9.55 9.35
CA ASP A 168 -36.83 -10.46 8.21
C ASP A 168 -35.54 -11.29 8.20
N THR A 169 -35.71 -12.61 8.16
CA THR A 169 -34.59 -13.54 7.95
C THR A 169 -34.34 -13.67 6.46
N ASP A 170 -33.10 -13.45 6.06
CA ASP A 170 -32.69 -13.72 4.70
C ASP A 170 -32.47 -15.23 4.51
N ASP A 171 -33.21 -15.85 3.57
CA ASP A 171 -33.10 -17.27 3.27
C ASP A 171 -31.69 -17.69 2.79
N ASN A 172 -30.91 -16.73 2.31
CA ASN A 172 -29.51 -16.96 1.88
C ASN A 172 -28.53 -16.89 3.04
N ILE A 173 -28.91 -16.39 4.22
CA ILE A 173 -28.04 -16.29 5.38
C ILE A 173 -28.49 -17.29 6.44
N LYS A 174 -27.74 -18.36 6.58
CA LYS A 174 -27.91 -19.31 7.68
C LYS A 174 -27.09 -18.82 8.89
N PHE A 175 -27.75 -18.77 10.05
CA PHE A 175 -27.08 -18.43 11.30
C PHE A 175 -26.78 -19.66 12.13
N VAL A 176 -25.66 -19.65 12.81
CA VAL A 176 -25.26 -20.66 13.80
C VAL A 176 -25.06 -20.01 15.16
N LYS A 177 -25.43 -20.71 16.24
CA LYS A 177 -25.10 -20.28 17.60
C LYS A 177 -23.64 -20.63 17.90
N MET A 178 -22.85 -19.62 18.26
CA MET A 178 -21.48 -19.80 18.69
C MET A 178 -21.22 -18.91 19.91
N ARG A 179 -20.83 -19.51 21.02
CA ARG A 179 -20.55 -18.80 22.29
C ARG A 179 -21.69 -17.86 22.71
N ALA A 180 -22.92 -18.38 22.69
CA ALA A 180 -24.15 -17.63 23.01
C ALA A 180 -24.47 -16.45 22.06
N GLN A 181 -23.77 -16.31 20.97
CA GLN A 181 -24.04 -15.32 19.92
C GLN A 181 -24.57 -15.97 18.66
N LYS A 182 -25.47 -15.28 17.96
CA LYS A 182 -25.95 -15.68 16.64
C LYS A 182 -24.96 -15.13 15.61
N LYS A 183 -24.26 -15.99 14.88
CA LYS A 183 -23.29 -15.61 13.83
C LYS A 183 -23.76 -16.14 12.48
N PRO A 184 -23.54 -15.39 11.37
CA PRO A 184 -23.72 -15.95 10.05
C PRO A 184 -22.82 -17.18 9.87
N LYS A 185 -23.35 -18.23 9.25
CA LYS A 185 -22.55 -19.38 8.84
C LYS A 185 -21.63 -18.93 7.70
N ALA A 186 -20.34 -19.19 7.84
CA ALA A 186 -19.41 -18.93 6.75
C ALA A 186 -19.86 -19.66 5.47
N TRP A 187 -19.74 -18.98 4.35
CA TRP A 187 -19.97 -19.56 3.03
C TRP A 187 -18.94 -20.67 2.80
N VAL A 188 -19.40 -21.84 2.42
CA VAL A 188 -18.59 -22.95 1.93
C VAL A 188 -18.64 -22.93 0.42
#